data_53fa3abef74138908e76197efa4a8904
#
_entry.id   53fa3abef74138908e76197efa4a8904
#
_cell.length_a   1.000
_cell.length_b   1.000
_cell.length_c   1.000
_cell.angle_alpha   90.00
_cell.angle_beta   90.00
_cell.angle_gamma   90.00
#
_symmetry.space_group_name_H-M   'P 1'
#
loop_
_entity.id
_entity.type
_entity.pdbx_description
1 polymer ?
#
loop_
_entity_poly.entity_id
_entity_poly.type
_entity_poly.pdbx_seq_one_letter_code
_entity_poly.pdbx_strand_id
1 'polypeptide(L)'
;MKNFKLFLFLTTCLFFLNCHTITESKSNSNPDFKVGKAGFEKRLKRQFDFDKLSIGFYTTKKNGSSKENGLNLTFKINNLETISDSLINSYTDVIKEKVKANLLHLKDYNYINITFENELTKGNLRKVNSIKIKKQLN
;
A
#
# COMPACT_ATOMS: atom_id res chain seq x y z
N MET A 1 -41.59 0.10 35.14
CA MET A 1 -40.59 -0.89 34.68
C MET A 1 -40.62 -1.19 33.19
N LYS A 2 -41.72 -1.06 32.45
CA LYS A 2 -41.76 -1.27 30.97
C LYS A 2 -40.95 -0.24 30.21
N ASN A 3 -40.97 1.03 30.58
CA ASN A 3 -40.29 2.12 29.89
C ASN A 3 -38.76 2.09 30.05
N PHE A 4 -38.26 1.51 31.17
CA PHE A 4 -36.82 1.37 31.39
C PHE A 4 -36.17 0.33 30.45
N LYS A 5 -36.87 -0.77 30.17
CA LYS A 5 -36.41 -1.81 29.24
C LYS A 5 -36.38 -1.29 27.79
N LEU A 6 -37.34 -0.46 27.41
CA LEU A 6 -37.38 0.16 26.06
C LEU A 6 -36.25 1.16 25.90
N PHE A 7 -35.97 1.96 26.94
CA PHE A 7 -34.85 2.93 26.91
C PHE A 7 -33.48 2.24 26.79
N LEU A 8 -33.29 1.14 27.55
CA LEU A 8 -32.05 0.34 27.50
C LEU A 8 -31.85 -0.30 26.12
N PHE A 9 -32.94 -0.79 25.48
CA PHE A 9 -32.88 -1.37 24.13
C PHE A 9 -32.55 -0.32 23.08
N LEU A 10 -33.12 0.88 23.21
CA LEU A 10 -32.83 1.98 22.25
C LEU A 10 -31.40 2.48 22.35
N THR A 11 -30.84 2.54 23.57
CA THR A 11 -29.42 2.94 23.78
C THR A 11 -28.46 1.88 23.23
N THR A 12 -28.76 0.60 23.37
CA THR A 12 -27.93 -0.49 22.84
C THR A 12 -27.89 -0.48 21.30
N CYS A 13 -29.01 -0.20 20.64
CA CYS A 13 -29.05 -0.08 19.17
C CYS A 13 -28.22 1.07 18.61
N LEU A 14 -28.04 2.16 19.37
CA LEU A 14 -27.22 3.31 18.92
C LEU A 14 -25.71 3.01 18.89
N PHE A 15 -25.23 2.04 19.68
CA PHE A 15 -23.81 1.64 19.66
C PHE A 15 -23.41 0.78 18.46
N PHE A 16 -24.37 0.17 17.75
CA PHE A 16 -24.08 -0.65 16.56
C PHE A 16 -24.06 0.13 15.23
N LEU A 17 -24.37 1.43 15.24
CA LEU A 17 -24.41 2.24 14.01
C LEU A 17 -23.04 2.81 13.58
N ASN A 18 -21.97 2.55 14.34
CA ASN A 18 -20.60 2.96 13.97
C ASN A 18 -19.89 1.90 13.11
N CYS A 19 -20.56 1.33 12.12
CA CYS A 19 -19.91 0.49 11.14
C CYS A 19 -19.10 1.39 10.18
N HIS A 20 -17.80 1.53 10.41
CA HIS A 20 -16.88 2.22 9.51
C HIS A 20 -16.63 1.31 8.30
N THR A 21 -17.34 1.56 7.22
CA THR A 21 -17.09 0.86 5.97
C THR A 21 -15.93 1.54 5.24
N ILE A 22 -14.82 0.81 5.09
CA ILE A 22 -13.70 1.20 4.22
C ILE A 22 -13.92 0.46 2.91
N THR A 23 -14.13 1.20 1.83
CA THR A 23 -14.22 0.62 0.49
C THR A 23 -12.91 0.86 -0.24
N GLU A 24 -12.19 -0.21 -0.55
CA GLU A 24 -11.02 -0.16 -1.43
C GLU A 24 -11.43 -0.59 -2.84
N SER A 25 -11.17 0.25 -3.82
CA SER A 25 -11.33 -0.10 -5.22
C SER A 25 -9.97 -0.14 -5.92
N LYS A 26 -9.65 -1.25 -6.57
CA LYS A 26 -8.50 -1.33 -7.47
C LYS A 26 -8.90 -0.71 -8.81
N SER A 27 -8.15 0.28 -9.26
CA SER A 27 -8.27 0.79 -10.62
C SER A 27 -7.34 0.04 -11.56
N ASN A 28 -7.81 -0.30 -12.76
CA ASN A 28 -6.97 -0.87 -13.82
C ASN A 28 -6.10 0.16 -14.55
N SER A 29 -6.19 1.45 -14.17
CA SER A 29 -5.29 2.47 -14.71
C SER A 29 -3.90 2.28 -14.12
N ASN A 30 -2.93 1.97 -14.98
CA ASN A 30 -1.53 1.94 -14.56
C ASN A 30 -1.04 3.37 -14.31
N PRO A 31 -0.30 3.61 -13.22
CA PRO A 31 0.37 4.89 -13.02
C PRO A 31 1.36 5.17 -14.14
N ASP A 32 1.35 6.40 -14.64
CA ASP A 32 2.24 6.81 -15.73
C ASP A 32 3.51 7.42 -15.18
N PHE A 33 4.65 6.95 -15.70
CA PHE A 33 5.97 7.47 -15.37
C PHE A 33 6.58 8.19 -16.56
N LYS A 34 7.29 9.29 -16.31
CA LYS A 34 7.99 10.10 -17.34
C LYS A 34 8.90 9.27 -18.24
N VAL A 35 9.45 8.18 -17.71
CA VAL A 35 10.37 7.27 -18.43
C VAL A 35 9.72 5.94 -18.78
N GLY A 36 8.40 5.85 -18.65
CA GLY A 36 7.66 4.61 -18.75
C GLY A 36 7.96 3.65 -17.60
N LYS A 37 7.14 2.60 -17.47
CA LYS A 37 7.27 1.61 -16.37
C LYS A 37 8.64 0.90 -16.41
N ALA A 38 9.06 0.44 -17.58
CA ALA A 38 10.35 -0.27 -17.73
C ALA A 38 11.56 0.63 -17.42
N GLY A 39 11.51 1.89 -17.83
CA GLY A 39 12.55 2.87 -17.51
C GLY A 39 12.61 3.18 -16.00
N PHE A 40 11.46 3.27 -15.34
CA PHE A 40 11.38 3.46 -13.90
C PHE A 40 11.95 2.26 -13.15
N GLU A 41 11.56 1.03 -13.52
CA GLU A 41 12.10 -0.21 -12.95
C GLU A 41 13.64 -0.29 -13.10
N LYS A 42 14.17 0.00 -14.30
CA LYS A 42 15.61 0.05 -14.55
C LYS A 42 16.35 1.05 -13.67
N ARG A 43 15.74 2.22 -13.39
CA ARG A 43 16.32 3.23 -12.48
C ARG A 43 16.37 2.74 -11.04
N LEU A 44 15.36 1.99 -10.60
CA LEU A 44 15.33 1.39 -9.25
C LEU A 44 16.34 0.25 -9.12
N LYS A 45 16.49 -0.63 -10.12
CA LYS A 45 17.48 -1.72 -10.15
C LYS A 45 18.93 -1.25 -10.04
N ARG A 46 19.21 0.00 -10.31
CA ARG A 46 20.54 0.60 -10.07
C ARG A 46 20.79 0.99 -8.62
N GLN A 47 19.77 1.00 -7.79
CA GLN A 47 19.85 1.44 -6.39
C GLN A 47 19.86 0.26 -5.42
N PHE A 48 19.12 -0.79 -5.73
CA PHE A 48 19.07 -2.02 -4.95
C PHE A 48 18.58 -3.18 -5.83
N ASP A 49 18.90 -4.39 -5.43
CA ASP A 49 18.56 -5.60 -6.18
C ASP A 49 17.14 -6.09 -5.84
N PHE A 50 16.39 -6.47 -6.87
CA PHE A 50 15.09 -7.13 -6.76
C PHE A 50 14.78 -7.89 -8.05
N ASP A 51 14.03 -8.98 -7.94
CA ASP A 51 13.69 -9.83 -9.08
C ASP A 51 12.59 -9.20 -9.93
N LYS A 52 11.52 -8.75 -9.28
CA LYS A 52 10.31 -8.26 -9.93
C LYS A 52 9.72 -7.06 -9.23
N LEU A 53 9.23 -6.09 -10.01
CA LEU A 53 8.43 -4.97 -9.55
C LEU A 53 6.99 -5.10 -10.07
N SER A 54 6.03 -5.12 -9.16
CA SER A 54 4.61 -4.95 -9.47
C SER A 54 4.16 -3.56 -9.07
N ILE A 55 3.45 -2.88 -9.96
CA ILE A 55 2.95 -1.52 -9.76
C ILE A 55 1.43 -1.58 -9.85
N GLY A 56 0.75 -1.01 -8.88
CA GLY A 56 -0.70 -0.91 -8.83
C GLY A 56 -1.15 0.45 -8.32
N PHE A 57 -2.41 0.75 -8.60
CA PHE A 57 -3.10 1.95 -8.12
C PHE A 57 -4.35 1.52 -7.37
N TYR A 58 -4.69 2.21 -6.31
CA TYR A 58 -5.94 2.01 -5.62
C TYR A 58 -6.46 3.30 -5.01
N THR A 59 -7.76 3.30 -4.79
CA THR A 59 -8.47 4.39 -4.16
C THR A 59 -9.11 3.89 -2.88
N THR A 60 -8.90 4.58 -1.79
CA THR A 60 -9.59 4.35 -0.52
C THR A 60 -10.64 5.44 -0.31
N LYS A 61 -11.87 5.04 -0.01
CA LYS A 61 -12.93 5.95 0.40
C LYS A 61 -13.39 5.53 1.80
N LYS A 62 -13.24 6.43 2.77
CA LYS A 62 -13.83 6.28 4.11
C LYS A 62 -15.19 6.95 4.13
N ASN A 63 -16.14 6.44 4.92
CA ASN A 63 -17.48 7.01 5.05
C ASN A 63 -17.44 8.53 5.26
N GLY A 64 -18.03 9.29 4.33
CA GLY A 64 -18.13 10.74 4.41
C GLY A 64 -16.83 11.54 4.24
N SER A 65 -15.68 10.86 4.03
CA SER A 65 -14.38 11.50 3.87
C SER A 65 -13.95 11.64 2.41
N SER A 66 -12.95 12.48 2.18
CA SER A 66 -12.31 12.63 0.87
C SER A 66 -11.74 11.31 0.37
N LYS A 67 -11.79 11.13 -0.94
CA LYS A 67 -11.16 10.04 -1.65
C LYS A 67 -9.63 10.18 -1.57
N GLU A 68 -8.94 9.13 -1.09
CA GLU A 68 -7.49 9.06 -1.08
C GLU A 68 -7.00 8.10 -2.16
N ASN A 69 -6.07 8.55 -2.97
CA ASN A 69 -5.44 7.74 -4.01
C ASN A 69 -4.06 7.26 -3.55
N GLY A 70 -3.80 5.99 -3.71
CA GLY A 70 -2.54 5.35 -3.32
C GLY A 70 -1.85 4.65 -4.48
N LEU A 71 -0.53 4.74 -4.49
CA LEU A 71 0.34 3.95 -5.36
C LEU A 71 0.84 2.73 -4.59
N ASN A 72 0.71 1.53 -5.17
CA ASN A 72 1.29 0.31 -4.63
C ASN A 72 2.51 -0.11 -5.44
N LEU A 73 3.64 -0.28 -4.79
CA LEU A 73 4.84 -0.88 -5.34
C LEU A 73 5.18 -2.14 -4.55
N THR A 74 5.20 -3.29 -5.22
CA THR A 74 5.59 -4.56 -4.61
C THR A 74 6.86 -5.06 -5.26
N PHE A 75 7.91 -5.21 -4.46
CA PHE A 75 9.22 -5.72 -4.84
C PHE A 75 9.39 -7.15 -4.37
N LYS A 76 9.65 -8.08 -5.29
CA LYS A 76 10.13 -9.40 -4.94
C LYS A 76 11.64 -9.32 -4.72
N ILE A 77 12.09 -9.70 -3.53
CA ILE A 77 13.49 -9.64 -3.10
C ILE A 77 13.88 -11.00 -2.56
N ASN A 78 14.99 -11.52 -3.04
CA ASN A 78 15.61 -12.71 -2.44
C ASN A 78 16.20 -12.36 -1.07
N ASN A 79 16.13 -13.29 -0.14
CA ASN A 79 16.75 -13.16 1.20
C ASN A 79 16.27 -11.94 2.01
N LEU A 80 14.98 -11.58 1.92
CA LEU A 80 14.40 -10.47 2.70
C LEU A 80 14.72 -10.57 4.21
N GLU A 81 14.85 -11.78 4.73
CA GLU A 81 15.13 -12.07 6.14
C GLU A 81 16.54 -11.61 6.59
N THR A 82 17.46 -11.42 5.65
CA THR A 82 18.84 -10.97 5.95
C THR A 82 19.02 -9.45 5.81
N ILE A 83 18.01 -8.75 5.33
CA ILE A 83 18.06 -7.30 5.13
C ILE A 83 17.70 -6.60 6.45
N SER A 84 18.58 -5.71 6.92
CA SER A 84 18.32 -4.95 8.15
C SER A 84 17.19 -3.92 7.96
N ASP A 85 16.50 -3.58 9.05
CA ASP A 85 15.47 -2.53 9.05
C ASP A 85 16.00 -1.18 8.57
N SER A 86 17.23 -0.84 8.89
CA SER A 86 17.90 0.39 8.43
C SER A 86 18.04 0.40 6.91
N LEU A 87 18.40 -0.72 6.30
CA LEU A 87 18.54 -0.83 4.85
C LEU A 87 17.17 -0.80 4.15
N ILE A 88 16.15 -1.44 4.72
CA ILE A 88 14.76 -1.37 4.24
C ILE A 88 14.25 0.07 4.26
N ASN A 89 14.50 0.82 5.34
CA ASN A 89 14.14 2.23 5.43
C ASN A 89 14.86 3.07 4.36
N SER A 90 16.15 2.84 4.15
CA SER A 90 16.94 3.50 3.10
C SER A 90 16.36 3.24 1.71
N TYR A 91 16.06 1.98 1.38
CA TYR A 91 15.40 1.64 0.11
C TYR A 91 14.05 2.34 -0.05
N THR A 92 13.27 2.37 1.03
CA THR A 92 11.96 3.03 1.05
C THR A 92 12.06 4.51 0.71
N ASP A 93 13.03 5.22 1.29
CA ASP A 93 13.23 6.64 1.04
C ASP A 93 13.73 6.89 -0.40
N VAL A 94 14.65 6.07 -0.90
CA VAL A 94 15.09 6.12 -2.30
C VAL A 94 13.92 5.90 -3.26
N ILE A 95 13.06 4.89 -3.00
CA ILE A 95 11.88 4.60 -3.82
C ILE A 95 10.94 5.80 -3.82
N LYS A 96 10.64 6.38 -2.66
CA LYS A 96 9.78 7.56 -2.52
C LYS A 96 10.30 8.71 -3.38
N GLU A 97 11.59 9.04 -3.28
CA GLU A 97 12.18 10.14 -4.06
C GLU A 97 12.18 9.84 -5.57
N LYS A 98 12.44 8.61 -5.99
CA LYS A 98 12.35 8.21 -7.40
C LYS A 98 10.92 8.27 -7.92
N VAL A 99 9.92 7.91 -7.13
CA VAL A 99 8.49 8.07 -7.46
C VAL A 99 8.17 9.55 -7.63
N LYS A 100 8.51 10.40 -6.66
CA LYS A 100 8.25 11.84 -6.74
C LYS A 100 8.86 12.47 -7.98
N ALA A 101 10.06 12.07 -8.36
CA ALA A 101 10.78 12.61 -9.52
C ALA A 101 10.21 12.13 -10.88
N ASN A 102 9.63 10.93 -10.95
CA ASN A 102 9.29 10.28 -12.22
C ASN A 102 7.77 10.07 -12.43
N LEU A 103 6.95 10.08 -11.39
CA LEU A 103 5.50 9.89 -11.53
C LEU A 103 4.88 11.11 -12.22
N LEU A 104 4.14 10.86 -13.30
CA LEU A 104 3.27 11.88 -13.89
C LEU A 104 2.07 12.10 -12.97
N HIS A 105 1.56 13.33 -12.95
CA HIS A 105 0.40 13.71 -12.14
C HIS A 105 0.55 13.35 -10.63
N LEU A 106 1.77 13.55 -10.08
CA LEU A 106 2.10 13.23 -8.68
C LEU A 106 1.05 13.76 -7.68
N LYS A 107 0.48 14.94 -7.94
CA LYS A 107 -0.56 15.57 -7.10
C LYS A 107 -1.85 14.75 -6.95
N ASP A 108 -2.09 13.82 -7.86
CA ASP A 108 -3.27 12.96 -7.82
C ASP A 108 -3.12 11.79 -6.83
N TYR A 109 -1.93 11.64 -6.24
CA TYR A 109 -1.59 10.58 -5.30
C TYR A 109 -1.28 11.15 -3.90
N ASN A 110 -1.95 10.63 -2.89
CA ASN A 110 -1.76 11.04 -1.49
C ASN A 110 -0.59 10.30 -0.85
N TYR A 111 -0.42 9.02 -1.17
CA TYR A 111 0.58 8.16 -0.53
C TYR A 111 1.06 7.03 -1.44
N ILE A 112 2.14 6.42 -1.02
CA ILE A 112 2.72 5.21 -1.62
C ILE A 112 2.78 4.11 -0.56
N ASN A 113 2.33 2.91 -0.91
CA ASN A 113 2.61 1.69 -0.18
C ASN A 113 3.73 0.94 -0.88
N ILE A 114 4.77 0.67 -0.14
CA ILE A 114 5.92 -0.10 -0.58
C ILE A 114 5.89 -1.43 0.15
N THR A 115 5.85 -2.51 -0.61
CA THR A 115 5.89 -3.88 -0.08
C THR A 115 7.14 -4.55 -0.59
N PHE A 116 7.96 -5.05 0.32
CA PHE A 116 9.04 -5.99 0.02
C PHE A 116 8.55 -7.38 0.37
N GLU A 117 8.64 -8.32 -0.56
CA GLU A 117 8.20 -9.70 -0.35
C GLU A 117 9.24 -10.71 -0.81
N ASN A 118 9.37 -11.79 -0.04
CA ASN A 118 10.12 -12.98 -0.41
C ASN A 118 9.17 -14.18 -0.40
N GLU A 119 9.26 -14.99 -1.44
CA GLU A 119 8.49 -16.20 -1.59
C GLU A 119 9.42 -17.41 -1.48
N LEU A 120 9.19 -18.24 -0.46
CA LEU A 120 9.90 -19.49 -0.25
C LEU A 120 8.97 -20.65 -0.61
N THR A 121 9.42 -21.48 -1.54
CA THR A 121 8.69 -22.69 -1.92
C THR A 121 9.48 -23.93 -1.50
N LYS A 122 8.86 -24.81 -0.70
CA LYS A 122 9.43 -26.11 -0.31
C LYS A 122 8.42 -27.23 -0.59
N GLY A 123 8.62 -27.99 -1.66
CA GLY A 123 7.64 -28.94 -2.15
C GLY A 123 6.33 -28.23 -2.52
N ASN A 124 5.22 -28.69 -1.93
CA ASN A 124 3.89 -28.09 -2.14
C ASN A 124 3.58 -26.91 -1.19
N LEU A 125 4.49 -26.58 -0.29
CA LEU A 125 4.31 -25.49 0.68
C LEU A 125 4.89 -24.19 0.11
N ARG A 126 4.09 -23.13 0.16
CA ARG A 126 4.47 -21.76 -0.21
C ARG A 126 4.37 -20.87 1.03
N LYS A 127 5.47 -20.23 1.39
CA LYS A 127 5.54 -19.22 2.47
C LYS A 127 5.89 -17.88 1.85
N VAL A 128 5.13 -16.83 2.17
CA VAL A 128 5.43 -15.47 1.76
C VAL A 128 5.71 -14.64 3.00
N ASN A 129 6.91 -14.09 3.10
CA ASN A 129 7.27 -13.08 4.10
C ASN A 129 7.15 -11.71 3.44
N SER A 130 6.60 -10.72 4.14
CA SER A 130 6.46 -9.38 3.60
C SER A 130 6.63 -8.29 4.63
N ILE A 131 7.26 -7.19 4.22
CA ILE A 131 7.36 -5.93 4.96
C ILE A 131 6.60 -4.87 4.17
N LYS A 132 5.66 -4.18 4.82
CA LYS A 132 4.82 -3.14 4.19
C LYS A 132 5.05 -1.80 4.87
N ILE A 133 5.35 -0.78 4.08
CA ILE A 133 5.63 0.56 4.56
C ILE A 133 4.78 1.55 3.76
N LYS A 134 4.05 2.41 4.48
CA LYS A 134 3.27 3.51 3.88
C LYS A 134 4.02 4.83 4.08
N LYS A 135 4.19 5.60 2.99
CA LYS A 135 4.78 6.95 3.02
C LYS A 135 3.84 7.94 2.34
N GLN A 136 3.74 9.15 2.88
CA GLN A 136 3.04 10.25 2.22
C GLN A 136 3.86 10.75 1.04
N LEU A 137 3.18 11.13 -0.05
CA LEU A 137 3.82 11.70 -1.26
C LEU A 137 3.78 13.22 -1.28
N ASN A 138 2.85 13.79 -0.52
CA ASN A 138 2.69 15.24 -0.35
C ASN A 138 3.34 15.71 0.94
#